data_3567ce013af9c6be73d28a96ce3a1f6d
#
_entry.id   3567ce013af9c6be73d28a96ce3a1f6d
#
_cell.length_a   1.000
_cell.length_b   1.000
_cell.length_c   1.000
_cell.angle_alpha   90.00
_cell.angle_beta   90.00
_cell.angle_gamma   90.00
#
_symmetry.space_group_name_H-M   'P 1'
#
loop_
_entity.id
_entity.type
_entity.pdbx_description
1 polymer ?
#
loop_
_entity_poly.entity_id
_entity_poly.type
_entity_poly.pdbx_seq_one_letter_code
_entity_poly.pdbx_strand_id
1 'polypeptide(L)'
;MNNNGLFEIALFPIPGSVNFPQTIVPLHVFEPRYRQMIQDCVDRNKLLGVCHTQSIERFGNSIKAKANSIDEAYLLYKQNLSTFKPEDVFSAGPVDITDKTEDGRYIVTIHMLKRFRIVSIIQNDPYKIGMCEEYRDDFELDFENANERVLKQKELIIKFFKDQLTLQKVEAIEEISDLSREKSVNNFSFKLFRYLRLQDFQMQQILQSTDPISRLEELYQVIITLPTKR
;
A
#
# COMPACT_ATOMS: atom_id res chain seq x y z
N MET A 1 -9.65 -5.98 18.74
CA MET A 1 -9.69 -4.51 18.94
C MET A 1 -9.46 -4.27 20.41
N ASN A 2 -8.43 -3.51 20.75
CA ASN A 2 -8.28 -3.03 22.13
C ASN A 2 -9.30 -1.89 22.35
N ASN A 3 -9.81 -1.74 23.59
CA ASN A 3 -10.86 -0.78 23.96
C ASN A 3 -10.57 0.71 23.63
N ASN A 4 -9.41 1.05 23.05
CA ASN A 4 -8.95 2.41 22.79
C ASN A 4 -8.92 2.78 21.29
N GLY A 5 -9.53 2.01 20.40
CA GLY A 5 -9.49 2.27 18.95
C GLY A 5 -8.13 2.03 18.27
N LEU A 6 -7.20 1.36 18.98
CA LEU A 6 -5.89 0.99 18.46
C LEU A 6 -5.87 -0.43 17.89
N PHE A 7 -5.05 -0.63 16.86
CA PHE A 7 -4.90 -1.88 16.13
C PHE A 7 -3.45 -2.35 16.17
N GLU A 8 -3.25 -3.62 16.47
CA GLU A 8 -1.95 -4.26 16.24
C GLU A 8 -1.85 -4.66 14.77
N ILE A 9 -0.93 -4.05 14.04
CA ILE A 9 -0.73 -4.29 12.61
C ILE A 9 0.69 -4.78 12.36
N ALA A 10 0.82 -5.88 11.63
CA ALA A 10 2.12 -6.35 11.13
C ALA A 10 2.60 -5.37 10.03
N LEU A 11 3.85 -4.91 10.14
CA LEU A 11 4.39 -3.89 9.24
C LEU A 11 5.41 -4.52 8.29
N PHE A 12 5.16 -4.36 6.99
CA PHE A 12 6.07 -4.78 5.94
C PHE A 12 6.69 -3.55 5.27
N PRO A 13 7.83 -3.06 5.78
CA PRO A 13 8.51 -1.91 5.19
C PRO A 13 9.22 -2.32 3.90
N ILE A 14 8.76 -1.79 2.78
CA ILE A 14 9.31 -2.05 1.45
C ILE A 14 9.69 -0.70 0.81
N PRO A 15 10.98 -0.46 0.52
CA PRO A 15 11.40 0.74 -0.18
C PRO A 15 10.64 0.92 -1.51
N GLY A 16 10.15 2.12 -1.76
CA GLY A 16 9.41 2.46 -2.99
C GLY A 16 7.98 1.93 -3.06
N SER A 17 7.45 1.31 -2.00
CA SER A 17 6.10 0.74 -2.00
C SER A 17 5.12 1.61 -1.24
N VAL A 18 4.48 2.54 -1.92
CA VAL A 18 3.34 3.30 -1.40
C VAL A 18 2.06 2.72 -1.98
N ASN A 19 1.15 2.32 -1.10
CA ASN A 19 -0.09 1.66 -1.47
C ASN A 19 -1.30 2.42 -0.91
N PHE A 20 -2.40 2.41 -1.63
CA PHE A 20 -3.59 3.19 -1.30
C PHE A 20 -4.76 2.29 -0.93
N PRO A 21 -5.72 2.79 -0.11
CA PRO A 21 -7.00 2.11 0.06
C PRO A 21 -7.67 1.78 -1.27
N GLN A 22 -8.49 0.74 -1.30
CA GLN A 22 -9.19 0.26 -2.50
C GLN A 22 -8.26 -0.32 -3.59
N THR A 23 -6.99 -0.60 -3.28
CA THR A 23 -6.06 -1.27 -4.18
C THR A 23 -5.72 -2.69 -3.71
N ILE A 24 -5.24 -3.50 -4.64
CA ILE A 24 -4.79 -4.86 -4.40
C ILE A 24 -3.28 -4.91 -4.64
N VAL A 25 -2.54 -5.48 -3.70
CA VAL A 25 -1.08 -5.54 -3.74
C VAL A 25 -0.62 -7.00 -3.79
N PRO A 26 -0.18 -7.50 -4.95
CA PRO A 26 0.45 -8.80 -5.02
C PRO A 26 1.91 -8.72 -4.56
N LEU A 27 2.35 -9.66 -3.72
CA LEU A 27 3.72 -9.74 -3.25
C LEU A 27 4.24 -11.18 -3.35
N HIS A 28 5.54 -11.28 -3.65
CA HIS A 28 6.30 -12.52 -3.57
C HIS A 28 7.19 -12.48 -2.32
N VAL A 29 6.85 -13.28 -1.31
CA VAL A 29 7.48 -13.25 0.01
C VAL A 29 8.46 -14.42 0.15
N PHE A 30 9.75 -14.11 0.15
CA PHE A 30 10.83 -15.10 0.19
C PHE A 30 11.60 -15.13 1.52
N GLU A 31 11.70 -13.99 2.24
CA GLU A 31 12.44 -13.91 3.50
C GLU A 31 11.72 -14.68 4.62
N PRO A 32 12.40 -15.55 5.40
CA PRO A 32 11.77 -16.37 6.44
C PRO A 32 10.97 -15.54 7.46
N ARG A 33 11.51 -14.39 7.90
CA ARG A 33 10.81 -13.50 8.85
C ARG A 33 9.49 -12.99 8.31
N TYR A 34 9.44 -12.66 7.01
CA TYR A 34 8.21 -12.17 6.38
C TYR A 34 7.26 -13.32 6.00
N ARG A 35 7.77 -14.51 5.71
CA ARG A 35 6.91 -15.71 5.59
C ARG A 35 6.21 -16.02 6.90
N GLN A 36 6.94 -15.93 8.04
CA GLN A 36 6.34 -16.06 9.36
C GLN A 36 5.28 -14.97 9.61
N MET A 37 5.58 -13.70 9.27
CA MET A 37 4.63 -12.59 9.37
C MET A 37 3.33 -12.87 8.61
N ILE A 38 3.43 -13.34 7.36
CA ILE A 38 2.26 -13.68 6.54
C ILE A 38 1.43 -14.79 7.21
N GLN A 39 2.09 -15.86 7.64
CA GLN A 39 1.40 -16.99 8.31
C GLN A 39 0.71 -16.49 9.58
N ASP A 40 1.38 -15.71 10.42
CA ASP A 40 0.81 -15.13 11.64
C ASP A 40 -0.40 -14.22 11.36
N CYS A 41 -0.35 -13.45 10.25
CA CYS A 41 -1.49 -12.62 9.85
C CYS A 41 -2.70 -13.46 9.43
N VAL A 42 -2.49 -14.50 8.63
CA VAL A 42 -3.55 -15.40 8.18
C VAL A 42 -4.15 -16.18 9.37
N ASP A 43 -3.31 -16.81 10.18
CA ASP A 43 -3.76 -17.68 11.30
C ASP A 43 -4.52 -16.90 12.37
N ARG A 44 -4.17 -15.62 12.57
CA ARG A 44 -4.76 -14.77 13.62
C ARG A 44 -5.72 -13.72 13.09
N ASN A 45 -6.01 -13.74 11.78
CA ASN A 45 -6.85 -12.74 11.11
C ASN A 45 -6.42 -11.29 11.42
N LYS A 46 -5.09 -11.04 11.35
CA LYS A 46 -4.50 -9.74 11.58
C LYS A 46 -4.30 -8.99 10.27
N LEU A 47 -4.35 -7.66 10.32
CA LEU A 47 -4.05 -6.82 9.18
C LEU A 47 -2.55 -6.79 8.91
N LEU A 48 -2.21 -6.73 7.62
CA LEU A 48 -0.87 -6.49 7.12
C LEU A 48 -0.79 -5.09 6.51
N GLY A 49 0.13 -4.28 7.01
CA GLY A 49 0.44 -2.95 6.47
C GLY A 49 1.68 -3.01 5.58
N VAL A 50 1.56 -2.56 4.34
CA VAL A 50 2.71 -2.34 3.45
C VAL A 50 3.09 -0.88 3.53
N CYS A 51 4.29 -0.61 4.04
CA CYS A 51 4.76 0.73 4.36
C CYS A 51 5.91 1.13 3.41
N HIS A 52 5.86 2.33 2.86
CA HIS A 52 7.07 2.95 2.33
C HIS A 52 8.09 3.19 3.45
N THR A 53 9.33 3.51 3.12
CA THR A 53 10.41 3.58 4.09
C THR A 53 11.03 4.97 4.15
N GLN A 54 11.27 5.47 5.38
CA GLN A 54 11.95 6.74 5.61
C GLN A 54 13.46 6.60 5.47
N SER A 55 14.01 5.51 6.01
CA SER A 55 15.46 5.29 6.08
C SER A 55 15.80 3.83 6.34
N ILE A 56 17.06 3.48 6.12
CA ILE A 56 17.62 2.21 6.54
C ILE A 56 18.00 2.32 8.02
N GLU A 57 17.44 1.45 8.86
CA GLU A 57 17.79 1.38 10.29
C GLU A 57 19.05 0.53 10.52
N ARG A 58 19.16 -0.58 9.79
CA ARG A 58 20.30 -1.49 9.84
C ARG A 58 20.62 -2.03 8.46
N PHE A 59 21.88 -1.89 8.05
CA PHE A 59 22.36 -2.47 6.81
C PHE A 59 22.56 -3.99 6.98
N GLY A 60 22.08 -4.77 5.99
CA GLY A 60 22.47 -6.16 5.86
C GLY A 60 23.94 -6.27 5.46
N ASN A 61 24.68 -7.17 6.08
CA ASN A 61 26.06 -7.47 5.66
C ASN A 61 26.01 -8.49 4.51
N SER A 62 26.84 -8.29 3.49
CA SER A 62 27.01 -9.30 2.43
C SER A 62 27.62 -10.56 3.04
N ILE A 63 26.97 -11.71 2.87
CA ILE A 63 27.48 -12.99 3.38
C ILE A 63 28.71 -13.38 2.56
N LYS A 64 29.90 -13.19 3.14
CA LYS A 64 31.15 -13.81 2.66
C LYS A 64 31.60 -14.99 3.51
N ALA A 65 30.90 -15.29 4.61
CA ALA A 65 31.25 -16.37 5.51
C ALA A 65 30.53 -17.68 5.10
N LYS A 66 31.28 -18.77 5.03
CA LYS A 66 30.69 -20.11 4.91
C LYS A 66 30.15 -20.50 6.30
N ALA A 67 28.87 -20.79 6.39
CA ALA A 67 28.28 -21.33 7.61
C ALA A 67 28.72 -22.81 7.78
N ASN A 68 29.09 -23.17 9.00
CA ASN A 68 29.51 -24.52 9.34
C ASN A 68 28.35 -25.41 9.84
N SER A 69 27.19 -24.77 10.12
CA SER A 69 25.95 -25.46 10.52
C SER A 69 24.72 -24.71 10.00
N ILE A 70 23.55 -25.37 10.01
CA ILE A 70 22.26 -24.79 9.63
C ILE A 70 21.89 -23.61 10.55
N ASP A 71 22.16 -23.75 11.85
CA ASP A 71 21.88 -22.71 12.85
C ASP A 71 22.78 -21.49 12.63
N GLU A 72 24.06 -21.70 12.32
CA GLU A 72 24.99 -20.62 11.99
C GLU A 72 24.61 -19.94 10.68
N ALA A 73 24.20 -20.70 9.65
CA ALA A 73 23.68 -20.15 8.40
C ALA A 73 22.42 -19.29 8.65
N TYR A 74 21.54 -19.74 9.53
CA TYR A 74 20.32 -19.00 9.90
C TYR A 74 20.64 -17.69 10.66
N LEU A 75 21.58 -17.75 11.60
CA LEU A 75 22.05 -16.57 12.35
C LEU A 75 22.74 -15.56 11.44
N LEU A 76 23.60 -16.01 10.53
CA LEU A 76 24.26 -15.16 9.54
C LEU A 76 23.24 -14.54 8.57
N TYR A 77 22.25 -15.33 8.15
CA TYR A 77 21.16 -14.84 7.31
C TYR A 77 20.35 -13.75 8.03
N LYS A 78 19.98 -13.93 9.29
CA LYS A 78 19.32 -12.90 10.11
C LYS A 78 20.13 -11.62 10.25
N GLN A 79 21.46 -11.71 10.38
CA GLN A 79 22.36 -10.57 10.53
C GLN A 79 22.55 -9.79 9.22
N ASN A 80 22.29 -10.41 8.10
CA ASN A 80 22.49 -9.82 6.77
C ASN A 80 21.29 -9.08 6.20
N LEU A 81 20.13 -9.17 6.84
CA LEU A 81 18.91 -8.52 6.37
C LEU A 81 18.88 -7.06 6.78
N SER A 82 18.79 -6.18 5.81
CA SER A 82 18.52 -4.77 6.08
C SER A 82 17.17 -4.60 6.75
N THR A 83 17.09 -3.73 7.72
CA THR A 83 15.84 -3.29 8.33
C THR A 83 15.59 -1.84 8.00
N PHE A 84 14.32 -1.50 7.83
CA PHE A 84 13.91 -0.18 7.40
C PHE A 84 12.97 0.44 8.42
N LYS A 85 13.10 1.75 8.60
CA LYS A 85 12.13 2.56 9.32
C LYS A 85 10.93 2.80 8.40
N PRO A 86 9.71 2.33 8.75
CA PRO A 86 8.53 2.59 7.95
C PRO A 86 8.14 4.06 8.00
N GLU A 87 7.44 4.54 6.96
CA GLU A 87 6.67 5.76 7.04
C GLU A 87 5.53 5.62 8.05
N ASP A 88 5.19 6.72 8.72
CA ASP A 88 4.21 6.69 9.81
C ASP A 88 2.79 6.42 9.29
N VAL A 89 2.44 6.92 8.09
CA VAL A 89 1.14 6.69 7.45
C VAL A 89 1.29 5.68 6.32
N PHE A 90 0.44 4.66 6.35
CA PHE A 90 0.45 3.55 5.39
C PHE A 90 -0.96 2.97 5.22
N SER A 91 -1.13 2.12 4.21
CA SER A 91 -2.36 1.35 4.04
C SER A 91 -2.18 -0.09 4.54
N ALA A 92 -3.27 -0.64 5.09
CA ALA A 92 -3.31 -2.02 5.57
C ALA A 92 -4.63 -2.71 5.20
N GLY A 93 -4.57 -4.04 5.19
CA GLY A 93 -5.72 -4.88 4.96
C GLY A 93 -5.42 -6.36 5.21
N PRO A 94 -6.41 -7.23 5.00
CA PRO A 94 -6.22 -8.68 5.09
C PRO A 94 -5.29 -9.16 3.98
N VAL A 95 -4.56 -10.23 4.29
CA VAL A 95 -3.66 -10.90 3.37
C VAL A 95 -4.16 -12.31 3.10
N ASP A 96 -4.15 -12.70 1.82
CA ASP A 96 -4.47 -14.04 1.35
C ASP A 96 -3.21 -14.68 0.74
N ILE A 97 -2.92 -15.93 1.12
CA ILE A 97 -1.89 -16.73 0.45
C ILE A 97 -2.54 -17.34 -0.78
N THR A 98 -2.13 -16.88 -1.96
CA THR A 98 -2.66 -17.34 -3.25
C THR A 98 -1.91 -18.56 -3.77
N ASP A 99 -0.62 -18.67 -3.43
CA ASP A 99 0.21 -19.83 -3.81
C ASP A 99 1.39 -19.99 -2.85
N LYS A 100 1.94 -21.20 -2.83
CA LYS A 100 3.15 -21.55 -2.07
C LYS A 100 4.07 -22.38 -2.96
N THR A 101 5.23 -21.82 -3.25
CA THR A 101 6.22 -22.50 -4.06
C THR A 101 6.87 -23.68 -3.33
N GLU A 102 7.47 -24.63 -4.06
CA GLU A 102 8.12 -25.84 -3.50
C GLU A 102 9.25 -25.48 -2.51
N ASP A 103 9.96 -24.36 -2.73
CA ASP A 103 11.00 -23.84 -1.82
C ASP A 103 10.44 -23.05 -0.63
N GLY A 104 9.10 -23.07 -0.45
CA GLY A 104 8.40 -22.51 0.71
C GLY A 104 8.21 -21.00 0.65
N ARG A 105 8.41 -20.33 -0.48
CA ARG A 105 8.05 -18.91 -0.66
C ARG A 105 6.54 -18.79 -0.80
N TYR A 106 6.01 -17.61 -0.43
CA TYR A 106 4.58 -17.31 -0.57
C TYR A 106 4.34 -16.31 -1.69
N ILE A 107 3.32 -16.58 -2.50
CA ILE A 107 2.69 -15.58 -3.33
C ILE A 107 1.43 -15.15 -2.60
N VAL A 108 1.32 -13.86 -2.31
CA VAL A 108 0.22 -13.34 -1.50
C VAL A 108 -0.45 -12.16 -2.20
N THR A 109 -1.69 -11.96 -1.85
CA THR A 109 -2.47 -10.79 -2.25
C THR A 109 -2.96 -10.06 -1.00
N ILE A 110 -2.75 -8.74 -0.94
CA ILE A 110 -3.18 -7.91 0.17
C ILE A 110 -4.25 -6.95 -0.34
N HIS A 111 -5.42 -6.96 0.28
CA HIS A 111 -6.51 -6.07 -0.06
C HIS A 111 -6.42 -4.82 0.82
N MET A 112 -5.88 -3.73 0.31
CA MET A 112 -5.72 -2.49 1.05
C MET A 112 -7.08 -1.85 1.34
N LEU A 113 -7.49 -1.85 2.61
CA LEU A 113 -8.82 -1.38 3.00
C LEU A 113 -8.79 0.06 3.50
N LYS A 114 -7.83 0.39 4.38
CA LYS A 114 -7.80 1.65 5.11
C LYS A 114 -6.38 2.14 5.31
N ARG A 115 -6.27 3.43 5.64
CA ARG A 115 -5.02 4.04 6.10
C ARG A 115 -4.91 3.94 7.62
N PHE A 116 -3.68 3.78 8.07
CA PHE A 116 -3.32 3.76 9.49
C PHE A 116 -2.11 4.65 9.74
N ARG A 117 -1.99 5.13 10.97
CA ARG A 117 -0.81 5.84 11.45
C ARG A 117 -0.19 5.06 12.61
N ILE A 118 1.13 4.91 12.58
CA ILE A 118 1.89 4.26 13.64
C ILE A 118 1.91 5.18 14.87
N VAL A 119 1.44 4.67 16.00
CA VAL A 119 1.53 5.33 17.31
C VAL A 119 2.81 4.89 18.02
N SER A 120 3.12 3.60 17.97
CA SER A 120 4.35 3.03 18.53
C SER A 120 4.70 1.70 17.90
N ILE A 121 5.98 1.35 17.90
CA ILE A 121 6.45 0.01 17.52
C ILE A 121 6.51 -0.83 18.80
N ILE A 122 5.77 -1.95 18.81
CA ILE A 122 5.69 -2.85 19.95
C ILE A 122 6.53 -4.13 19.79
N GLN A 123 6.96 -4.42 18.54
CA GLN A 123 7.84 -5.53 18.21
C GLN A 123 8.74 -5.13 17.04
N ASN A 124 10.01 -5.53 17.08
CA ASN A 124 10.95 -5.34 15.97
C ASN A 124 11.39 -6.66 15.31
N ASP A 125 11.49 -7.72 16.08
CA ASP A 125 11.95 -9.04 15.62
C ASP A 125 10.90 -10.12 15.91
N PRO A 126 10.71 -11.14 15.03
CA PRO A 126 11.38 -11.35 13.75
C PRO A 126 10.90 -10.40 12.65
N TYR A 127 9.77 -9.74 12.83
CA TYR A 127 9.22 -8.69 11.97
C TYR A 127 8.59 -7.59 12.84
N LYS A 128 8.36 -6.42 12.23
CA LYS A 128 7.80 -5.28 12.97
C LYS A 128 6.30 -5.45 13.20
N ILE A 129 5.85 -5.10 14.41
CA ILE A 129 4.43 -4.89 14.73
C ILE A 129 4.29 -3.48 15.31
N GLY A 130 3.35 -2.73 14.74
CA GLY A 130 2.96 -1.41 15.22
C GLY A 130 1.64 -1.45 15.98
N MET A 131 1.56 -0.65 17.05
CA MET A 131 0.30 -0.19 17.58
C MET A 131 -0.11 1.03 16.76
N CYS A 132 -1.24 0.94 16.06
CA CYS A 132 -1.64 1.90 15.04
C CYS A 132 -3.07 2.39 15.29
N GLU A 133 -3.35 3.61 14.88
CA GLU A 133 -4.69 4.17 14.83
C GLU A 133 -5.17 4.31 13.38
N GLU A 134 -6.48 4.25 13.16
CA GLU A 134 -7.05 4.49 11.83
C GLU A 134 -6.82 5.97 11.44
N TYR A 135 -6.23 6.18 10.25
CA TYR A 135 -5.92 7.50 9.72
C TYR A 135 -6.97 7.90 8.70
N ARG A 136 -7.91 8.75 9.13
CA ARG A 136 -9.10 9.11 8.36
C ARG A 136 -8.90 10.44 7.63
N ASP A 137 -9.76 10.66 6.64
CA ASP A 137 -9.96 11.99 6.07
C ASP A 137 -10.66 12.90 7.09
N ASP A 138 -10.46 14.20 6.96
CA ASP A 138 -11.07 15.22 7.83
C ASP A 138 -12.60 15.23 7.68
N PHE A 139 -13.08 14.85 6.49
CA PHE A 139 -14.50 14.72 6.19
C PHE A 139 -14.72 13.71 5.05
N GLU A 140 -15.95 13.20 4.98
CA GLU A 140 -16.43 12.39 3.86
C GLU A 140 -17.21 13.28 2.90
N LEU A 141 -17.00 13.09 1.60
CA LEU A 141 -17.67 13.85 0.55
C LEU A 141 -18.13 12.92 -0.58
N ASP A 142 -19.43 12.96 -0.87
CA ASP A 142 -19.98 12.33 -2.06
C ASP A 142 -20.05 13.33 -3.22
N PHE A 143 -19.85 12.84 -4.44
CA PHE A 143 -19.95 13.67 -5.65
C PHE A 143 -21.32 14.34 -5.81
N GLU A 144 -22.38 13.75 -5.28
CA GLU A 144 -23.72 14.33 -5.27
C GLU A 144 -23.79 15.70 -4.53
N ASN A 145 -22.95 15.86 -3.50
CA ASN A 145 -22.85 17.07 -2.69
C ASN A 145 -21.62 17.92 -3.05
N ALA A 146 -20.87 17.53 -4.06
CA ALA A 146 -19.66 18.23 -4.47
C ALA A 146 -19.99 19.45 -5.34
N ASN A 147 -19.09 20.45 -5.30
CA ASN A 147 -19.23 21.62 -6.17
C ASN A 147 -18.89 21.30 -7.65
N GLU A 148 -19.29 22.19 -8.56
CA GLU A 148 -19.09 22.03 -10.00
C GLU A 148 -17.63 21.79 -10.39
N ARG A 149 -16.68 22.38 -9.68
CA ARG A 149 -15.24 22.20 -9.94
C ARG A 149 -14.82 20.74 -9.73
N VAL A 150 -15.22 20.17 -8.61
CA VAL A 150 -14.92 18.75 -8.25
C VAL A 150 -15.59 17.79 -9.25
N LEU A 151 -16.83 18.07 -9.65
CA LEU A 151 -17.53 17.27 -10.66
C LEU A 151 -16.82 17.32 -12.02
N LYS A 152 -16.43 18.52 -12.45
CA LYS A 152 -15.69 18.69 -13.70
C LYS A 152 -14.32 18.00 -13.69
N GLN A 153 -13.62 18.02 -12.57
CA GLN A 153 -12.37 17.28 -12.40
C GLN A 153 -12.58 15.78 -12.56
N LYS A 154 -13.62 15.21 -11.90
CA LYS A 154 -13.98 13.80 -12.07
C LYS A 154 -14.20 13.45 -13.54
N GLU A 155 -15.01 14.24 -14.25
CA GLU A 155 -15.31 14.00 -15.66
C GLU A 155 -14.04 14.00 -16.53
N LEU A 156 -13.16 14.98 -16.32
CA LEU A 156 -11.90 15.10 -17.08
C LEU A 156 -10.93 13.96 -16.79
N ILE A 157 -10.81 13.55 -15.54
CA ILE A 157 -10.01 12.40 -15.13
C ILE A 157 -10.53 11.11 -15.78
N ILE A 158 -11.84 10.87 -15.71
CA ILE A 158 -12.46 9.69 -16.32
C ILE A 158 -12.25 9.71 -17.85
N LYS A 159 -12.43 10.88 -18.49
CA LYS A 159 -12.18 11.03 -19.91
C LYS A 159 -10.72 10.70 -20.27
N PHE A 160 -9.76 11.25 -19.52
CA PHE A 160 -8.35 10.95 -19.72
C PHE A 160 -8.07 9.43 -19.71
N PHE A 161 -8.55 8.72 -18.68
CA PHE A 161 -8.34 7.27 -18.60
C PHE A 161 -9.05 6.52 -19.71
N LYS A 162 -10.27 6.91 -20.11
CA LYS A 162 -10.96 6.32 -21.26
C LYS A 162 -10.16 6.48 -22.54
N ASP A 163 -9.64 7.68 -22.81
CA ASP A 163 -8.86 7.96 -24.02
C ASP A 163 -7.53 7.16 -24.04
N GLN A 164 -6.91 6.93 -22.88
CA GLN A 164 -5.67 6.12 -22.76
C GLN A 164 -5.92 4.61 -22.90
N LEU A 165 -7.04 4.11 -22.42
CA LEU A 165 -7.34 2.68 -22.36
C LEU A 165 -8.11 2.16 -23.59
N THR A 166 -8.79 3.02 -24.34
CA THR A 166 -9.42 2.63 -25.62
C THR A 166 -8.44 1.99 -26.60
N LEU A 167 -7.14 2.16 -26.33
CA LEU A 167 -6.04 1.56 -27.11
C LEU A 167 -5.58 0.18 -26.59
N GLN A 168 -6.07 -0.34 -25.46
CA GLN A 168 -5.39 -1.46 -24.78
C GLN A 168 -6.16 -2.72 -24.42
N LYS A 169 -7.48 -2.81 -24.26
CA LYS A 169 -8.26 -4.08 -24.07
C LYS A 169 -9.66 -3.87 -23.42
N VAL A 170 -10.56 -4.85 -23.66
CA VAL A 170 -11.95 -4.90 -23.17
C VAL A 170 -12.04 -4.90 -21.62
N GLU A 171 -11.13 -5.55 -20.91
CA GLU A 171 -11.10 -5.60 -19.43
C GLU A 171 -10.94 -4.20 -18.81
N ALA A 172 -10.19 -3.32 -19.44
CA ALA A 172 -9.97 -1.94 -18.99
C ALA A 172 -11.26 -1.09 -19.04
N ILE A 173 -12.24 -1.44 -19.87
CA ILE A 173 -13.50 -0.71 -19.99
C ILE A 173 -14.40 -0.95 -18.77
N GLU A 174 -14.44 -2.19 -18.25
CA GLU A 174 -15.19 -2.51 -17.03
C GLU A 174 -14.62 -1.82 -15.80
N GLU A 175 -13.30 -1.79 -15.67
CA GLU A 175 -12.61 -1.14 -14.56
C GLU A 175 -12.84 0.38 -14.52
N ILE A 176 -12.81 1.05 -15.69
CA ILE A 176 -13.16 2.48 -15.76
C ILE A 176 -14.64 2.71 -15.48
N SER A 177 -15.50 1.78 -15.88
CA SER A 177 -16.91 1.84 -15.52
C SER A 177 -17.11 1.82 -14.01
N ASP A 178 -16.35 0.98 -13.28
CA ASP A 178 -16.36 0.96 -11.80
C ASP A 178 -15.89 2.29 -11.21
N LEU A 179 -14.79 2.84 -11.73
CA LEU A 179 -14.30 4.14 -11.32
C LEU A 179 -15.32 5.26 -11.58
N SER A 180 -16.02 5.23 -12.72
CA SER A 180 -17.03 6.25 -13.07
C SER A 180 -18.26 6.20 -12.17
N ARG A 181 -18.61 5.01 -11.64
CA ARG A 181 -19.73 4.78 -10.73
C ARG A 181 -19.40 5.13 -9.28
N GLU A 182 -18.12 5.33 -8.95
CA GLU A 182 -17.74 5.69 -7.58
C GLU A 182 -18.43 6.98 -7.15
N LYS A 183 -19.09 6.93 -5.99
CA LYS A 183 -19.86 8.06 -5.44
C LYS A 183 -19.04 8.92 -4.51
N SER A 184 -18.13 8.31 -3.76
CA SER A 184 -17.30 8.99 -2.78
C SER A 184 -16.08 9.63 -3.43
N VAL A 185 -15.84 10.92 -3.19
CA VAL A 185 -14.62 11.65 -3.59
C VAL A 185 -13.39 11.03 -2.92
N ASN A 186 -13.53 10.64 -1.65
CA ASN A 186 -12.50 10.01 -0.84
C ASN A 186 -12.00 8.72 -1.51
N ASN A 187 -12.91 7.79 -1.79
CA ASN A 187 -12.60 6.52 -2.43
C ASN A 187 -12.11 6.69 -3.89
N PHE A 188 -12.74 7.59 -4.64
CA PHE A 188 -12.36 7.86 -6.02
C PHE A 188 -10.90 8.27 -6.13
N SER A 189 -10.45 9.20 -5.29
CA SER A 189 -9.07 9.67 -5.29
C SER A 189 -8.05 8.56 -5.02
N PHE A 190 -8.39 7.56 -4.18
CA PHE A 190 -7.52 6.41 -3.91
C PHE A 190 -7.58 5.35 -5.01
N LYS A 191 -8.77 5.10 -5.59
CA LYS A 191 -8.93 4.14 -6.68
C LYS A 191 -8.13 4.50 -7.93
N LEU A 192 -7.83 5.79 -8.15
CA LEU A 192 -6.99 6.25 -9.26
C LEU A 192 -5.60 5.60 -9.26
N PHE A 193 -5.06 5.24 -8.10
CA PHE A 193 -3.76 4.58 -7.98
C PHE A 193 -3.73 3.11 -8.42
N ARG A 194 -4.84 2.55 -8.86
CA ARG A 194 -4.87 1.30 -9.64
C ARG A 194 -4.26 1.50 -11.04
N TYR A 195 -4.31 2.72 -11.56
CA TYR A 195 -3.96 3.06 -12.95
C TYR A 195 -2.84 4.09 -13.04
N LEU A 196 -2.51 4.75 -11.95
CA LEU A 196 -1.56 5.85 -11.88
C LEU A 196 -0.39 5.49 -10.97
N ARG A 197 0.82 5.67 -11.47
CA ARG A 197 2.05 5.58 -10.69
C ARG A 197 2.81 6.88 -10.78
N LEU A 198 3.12 7.45 -9.61
CA LEU A 198 3.92 8.65 -9.44
C LEU A 198 5.25 8.30 -8.76
N GLN A 199 6.08 9.31 -8.51
CA GLN A 199 7.26 9.11 -7.68
C GLN A 199 6.86 8.81 -6.22
N ASP A 200 7.63 7.99 -5.53
CA ASP A 200 7.25 7.45 -4.23
C ASP A 200 6.97 8.55 -3.20
N PHE A 201 7.77 9.64 -3.19
CA PHE A 201 7.55 10.76 -2.29
C PHE A 201 6.22 11.49 -2.55
N GLN A 202 5.83 11.67 -3.83
CA GLN A 202 4.55 12.28 -4.20
C GLN A 202 3.39 11.39 -3.77
N MET A 203 3.51 10.08 -4.03
CA MET A 203 2.51 9.11 -3.58
C MET A 203 2.36 9.11 -2.06
N GLN A 204 3.48 9.21 -1.31
CA GLN A 204 3.44 9.27 0.14
C GLN A 204 2.77 10.57 0.65
N GLN A 205 3.03 11.73 0.03
CA GLN A 205 2.37 12.98 0.35
C GLN A 205 0.85 12.89 0.12
N ILE A 206 0.43 12.34 -1.02
CA ILE A 206 -0.99 12.13 -1.33
C ILE A 206 -1.64 11.15 -0.35
N LEU A 207 -0.94 10.07 0.05
CA LEU A 207 -1.45 9.12 1.04
C LEU A 207 -1.65 9.78 2.41
N GLN A 208 -0.80 10.74 2.77
CA GLN A 208 -0.87 11.49 4.03
C GLN A 208 -1.89 12.62 4.01
N SER A 209 -2.36 13.06 2.84
CA SER A 209 -3.39 14.09 2.74
C SER A 209 -4.71 13.62 3.34
N THR A 210 -5.33 14.44 4.20
CA THR A 210 -6.60 14.17 4.87
C THR A 210 -7.79 14.92 4.25
N ASP A 211 -7.51 15.88 3.35
CA ASP A 211 -8.52 16.60 2.59
C ASP A 211 -8.76 15.92 1.23
N PRO A 212 -9.93 15.30 1.00
CA PRO A 212 -10.24 14.60 -0.23
C PRO A 212 -10.33 15.52 -1.45
N ILE A 213 -10.69 16.80 -1.26
CA ILE A 213 -10.78 17.77 -2.35
C ILE A 213 -9.37 18.19 -2.79
N SER A 214 -8.50 18.54 -1.84
CA SER A 214 -7.10 18.90 -2.13
C SER A 214 -6.36 17.73 -2.77
N ARG A 215 -6.60 16.50 -2.29
CA ARG A 215 -6.04 15.27 -2.88
C ARG A 215 -6.50 15.06 -4.33
N LEU A 216 -7.79 15.26 -4.62
CA LEU A 216 -8.31 15.15 -5.98
C LEU A 216 -7.76 16.25 -6.89
N GLU A 217 -7.63 17.47 -6.40
CA GLU A 217 -7.03 18.60 -7.14
C GLU A 217 -5.57 18.28 -7.53
N GLU A 218 -4.78 17.82 -6.60
CA GLU A 218 -3.37 17.45 -6.84
C GLU A 218 -3.27 16.35 -7.91
N LEU A 219 -4.10 15.32 -7.81
CA LEU A 219 -4.19 14.26 -8.81
C LEU A 219 -4.62 14.77 -10.18
N TYR A 220 -5.60 15.66 -10.23
CA TYR A 220 -6.05 16.29 -11.46
C TYR A 220 -4.91 17.07 -12.13
N GLN A 221 -4.16 17.88 -11.36
CA GLN A 221 -3.03 18.65 -11.90
C GLN A 221 -1.94 17.71 -12.47
N VAL A 222 -1.66 16.61 -11.82
CA VAL A 222 -0.72 15.61 -12.36
C VAL A 222 -1.23 15.02 -13.67
N ILE A 223 -2.49 14.58 -13.70
CA ILE A 223 -3.08 13.88 -14.85
C ILE A 223 -3.10 14.76 -16.09
N ILE A 224 -3.46 16.05 -15.96
CA ILE A 224 -3.51 16.95 -17.13
C ILE A 224 -2.13 17.27 -17.70
N THR A 225 -1.05 17.07 -16.93
CA THR A 225 0.33 17.27 -17.41
C THR A 225 0.93 16.02 -18.04
N LEU A 226 0.27 14.85 -17.91
CA LEU A 226 0.74 13.63 -18.53
C LEU A 226 0.57 13.70 -20.05
N PRO A 227 1.57 13.21 -20.82
CA PRO A 227 1.46 13.22 -22.28
C PRO A 227 0.31 12.33 -22.73
N THR A 228 -0.66 12.90 -23.41
CA THR A 228 -1.68 12.12 -24.13
C THR A 228 -1.01 11.43 -25.30
N LYS A 229 -0.96 10.12 -25.30
CA LYS A 229 -0.52 9.35 -26.47
C LYS A 229 -1.51 9.64 -27.62
N ARG A 230 -1.03 10.33 -28.63
CA ARG A 230 -1.72 10.50 -29.91
C ARG A 230 -1.63 9.22 -30.73
#